data_356d2b08d27f9abeeb9f3b3427c74afd
#
_entry.id   356d2b08d27f9abeeb9f3b3427c74afd
#
_cell.length_a   1.000
_cell.length_b   1.000
_cell.length_c   1.000
_cell.angle_alpha   90.00
_cell.angle_beta   90.00
_cell.angle_gamma   90.00
#
_symmetry.space_group_name_H-M   'P 1'
#
loop_
_entity.id
_entity.type
_entity.pdbx_description
1 polymer ?
#
loop_
_entity_poly.entity_id
_entity_poly.type
_entity_poly.pdbx_seq_one_letter_code
_entity_poly.pdbx_strand_id
1 'polypeptide(L)'
;MDNRPQIVEWSIVAQNLPEHARNPIHTDAGAQAAGFPRALVAGVTTYAYMTHPLIVAWGEDWLARGGGEIRFRRPVFDHDVLRCVPVVDGDAVLVQAVTSEPEQPRAIFRAVRDGGVVQPLRDGEVLPSKEFQLIDTFSCDYGSRAGDDLSFFADRGLVHPAVWPALANDIVYNYVARGSWVHMRSIIRHHATAPVGATAELHSVVVKRFESHGERAVLDVHVVVNNQVVASLEHEAIVALP
;
A
#
# COMPACT_ATOMS: atom_id res chain seq x y z
N MET A 1 32.84 6.05 9.47
CA MET A 1 31.60 5.99 10.27
C MET A 1 30.45 5.99 9.29
N ASP A 2 29.59 5.00 9.35
CA ASP A 2 28.42 4.91 8.44
C ASP A 2 27.46 6.04 8.82
N ASN A 3 27.36 7.06 7.96
CA ASN A 3 26.53 8.24 8.17
C ASN A 3 25.11 8.04 7.61
N ARG A 4 24.67 6.79 7.46
CA ARG A 4 23.30 6.49 7.03
C ARG A 4 22.33 6.80 8.18
N PRO A 5 21.24 7.51 7.93
CA PRO A 5 20.25 7.76 8.98
C PRO A 5 19.74 6.44 9.52
N GLN A 6 19.75 6.30 10.84
CA GLN A 6 19.25 5.10 11.51
C GLN A 6 17.72 5.06 11.35
N ILE A 7 17.20 3.96 10.84
CA ILE A 7 15.76 3.72 10.78
C ILE A 7 15.34 3.11 12.10
N VAL A 8 14.46 3.80 12.81
CA VAL A 8 14.05 3.44 14.17
C VAL A 8 12.70 2.71 14.14
N GLU A 9 12.56 1.73 15.03
CA GLU A 9 11.28 1.06 15.27
C GLU A 9 10.20 2.09 15.68
N TRP A 10 8.98 1.89 15.18
CA TRP A 10 7.83 2.74 15.48
C TRP A 10 6.59 1.87 15.76
N SER A 11 5.70 2.36 16.61
CA SER A 11 4.51 1.61 17.04
C SER A 11 3.27 2.47 16.97
N ILE A 12 2.14 1.82 16.65
CA ILE A 12 0.83 2.46 16.53
C ILE A 12 -0.28 1.49 16.93
N VAL A 13 -1.42 2.03 17.37
CA VAL A 13 -2.68 1.28 17.45
C VAL A 13 -3.34 1.34 16.08
N ALA A 14 -3.42 0.20 15.39
CA ALA A 14 -3.96 0.11 14.05
C ALA A 14 -5.45 0.48 14.03
N GLN A 15 -5.86 1.25 13.03
CA GLN A 15 -7.23 1.74 12.87
C GLN A 15 -7.78 1.37 11.49
N ASN A 16 -9.04 0.95 11.47
CA ASN A 16 -9.76 0.71 10.24
C ASN A 16 -10.38 2.02 9.73
N LEU A 17 -10.12 2.37 8.47
CA LEU A 17 -10.67 3.60 7.88
C LEU A 17 -12.02 3.33 7.22
N PRO A 18 -13.02 4.24 7.38
CA PRO A 18 -14.39 4.03 6.90
C PRO A 18 -14.48 3.76 5.38
N GLU A 19 -13.63 4.37 4.58
CA GLU A 19 -13.61 4.22 3.13
C GLU A 19 -13.32 2.79 2.66
N HIS A 20 -12.72 1.96 3.52
CA HIS A 20 -12.43 0.57 3.19
C HIS A 20 -13.64 -0.37 3.38
N ALA A 21 -14.70 0.08 4.07
CA ALA A 21 -15.90 -0.72 4.35
C ALA A 21 -16.65 -1.21 3.09
N ARG A 22 -16.37 -0.61 1.91
CA ARG A 22 -16.87 -1.11 0.61
C ARG A 22 -16.39 -2.52 0.26
N ASN A 23 -15.23 -2.95 0.78
CA ASN A 23 -14.85 -4.37 0.78
C ASN A 23 -15.31 -4.99 2.10
N PRO A 24 -16.26 -5.97 2.07
CA PRO A 24 -16.90 -6.47 3.29
C PRO A 24 -15.96 -6.97 4.37
N ILE A 25 -14.76 -7.47 4.03
CA ILE A 25 -13.79 -7.96 5.04
C ILE A 25 -13.30 -6.87 6.02
N HIS A 26 -13.54 -5.60 5.72
CA HIS A 26 -13.23 -4.46 6.59
C HIS A 26 -14.40 -4.07 7.50
N THR A 27 -15.46 -4.90 7.53
CA THR A 27 -16.55 -4.84 8.52
C THR A 27 -16.59 -6.13 9.33
N ASP A 28 -17.05 -6.09 10.59
CA ASP A 28 -17.10 -7.30 11.42
C ASP A 28 -17.96 -8.39 10.79
N ALA A 29 -19.16 -8.05 10.31
CA ALA A 29 -20.07 -9.01 9.68
C ALA A 29 -19.46 -9.67 8.42
N GLY A 30 -18.82 -8.86 7.56
CA GLY A 30 -18.20 -9.37 6.34
C GLY A 30 -16.93 -10.18 6.61
N ALA A 31 -16.12 -9.76 7.60
CA ALA A 31 -14.95 -10.49 8.04
C ALA A 31 -15.33 -11.87 8.60
N GLN A 32 -16.35 -11.93 9.48
CA GLN A 32 -16.86 -13.17 10.04
C GLN A 32 -17.42 -14.10 8.96
N ALA A 33 -18.15 -13.57 7.97
CA ALA A 33 -18.61 -14.33 6.82
C ALA A 33 -17.48 -14.91 5.98
N ALA A 34 -16.31 -14.25 5.95
CA ALA A 34 -15.08 -14.69 5.29
C ALA A 34 -14.17 -15.55 6.18
N GLY A 35 -14.61 -15.93 7.39
CA GLY A 35 -13.87 -16.80 8.31
C GLY A 35 -12.84 -16.09 9.21
N PHE A 36 -12.87 -14.76 9.28
CA PHE A 36 -12.04 -13.98 10.19
C PHE A 36 -12.78 -13.62 11.48
N PRO A 37 -12.11 -13.43 12.62
CA PRO A 37 -12.77 -13.20 13.91
C PRO A 37 -13.42 -11.80 14.02
N ARG A 38 -12.90 -10.79 13.31
CA ARG A 38 -13.34 -9.38 13.31
C ARG A 38 -12.81 -8.65 12.08
N ALA A 39 -13.24 -7.40 11.88
CA ALA A 39 -12.84 -6.57 10.75
C ALA A 39 -11.31 -6.46 10.58
N LEU A 40 -10.84 -6.62 9.36
CA LEU A 40 -9.44 -6.47 9.00
C LEU A 40 -9.13 -4.98 8.77
N VAL A 41 -7.99 -4.52 9.24
CA VAL A 41 -7.39 -3.26 8.78
C VAL A 41 -6.92 -3.46 7.34
N ALA A 42 -7.20 -2.49 6.47
CA ALA A 42 -6.84 -2.59 5.07
C ALA A 42 -5.31 -2.73 4.89
N GLY A 43 -4.90 -3.59 3.96
CA GLY A 43 -3.47 -3.79 3.67
C GLY A 43 -2.75 -2.49 3.34
N VAL A 44 -3.40 -1.58 2.62
CA VAL A 44 -2.83 -0.26 2.29
C VAL A 44 -2.63 0.62 3.52
N THR A 45 -3.48 0.51 4.54
CA THR A 45 -3.28 1.18 5.84
C THR A 45 -2.12 0.56 6.61
N THR A 46 -2.01 -0.77 6.61
CA THR A 46 -0.82 -1.45 7.16
C THR A 46 0.46 -1.01 6.45
N TYR A 47 0.41 -0.87 5.11
CA TYR A 47 1.54 -0.33 4.34
C TYR A 47 1.86 1.13 4.73
N ALA A 48 0.85 1.97 4.93
CA ALA A 48 1.05 3.34 5.40
C ALA A 48 1.89 3.38 6.68
N TYR A 49 1.54 2.57 7.68
CA TYR A 49 2.30 2.46 8.92
C TYR A 49 3.76 2.02 8.70
N MET A 50 3.98 1.07 7.78
CA MET A 50 5.33 0.58 7.48
C MET A 50 6.20 1.60 6.75
N THR A 51 5.60 2.62 6.11
CA THR A 51 6.34 3.72 5.47
C THR A 51 6.82 4.77 6.47
N HIS A 52 6.19 4.91 7.64
CA HIS A 52 6.55 5.91 8.65
C HIS A 52 8.05 5.93 8.97
N PRO A 53 8.70 4.83 9.43
CA PRO A 53 10.12 4.85 9.76
C PRO A 53 11.02 5.17 8.57
N LEU A 54 10.57 4.86 7.35
CA LEU A 54 11.31 5.15 6.11
C LEU A 54 11.25 6.64 5.76
N ILE A 55 10.07 7.26 5.90
CA ILE A 55 9.88 8.70 5.67
C ILE A 55 10.69 9.51 6.69
N VAL A 56 10.68 9.11 7.96
CA VAL A 56 11.49 9.76 9.01
C VAL A 56 12.98 9.71 8.64
N ALA A 57 13.46 8.57 8.12
CA ALA A 57 14.87 8.38 7.81
C ALA A 57 15.30 8.89 6.42
N TRP A 58 14.46 8.75 5.40
CA TRP A 58 14.82 8.99 4.00
C TRP A 58 14.11 10.18 3.36
N GLY A 59 13.02 10.66 3.98
CA GLY A 59 12.30 11.86 3.58
C GLY A 59 11.75 11.83 2.16
N GLU A 60 11.75 13.01 1.55
CA GLU A 60 11.20 13.24 0.21
C GLU A 60 11.98 12.52 -0.90
N ASP A 61 13.29 12.32 -0.71
CA ASP A 61 14.12 11.55 -1.64
C ASP A 61 13.55 10.15 -1.90
N TRP A 62 13.04 9.49 -0.86
CA TRP A 62 12.44 8.17 -1.00
C TRP A 62 11.08 8.23 -1.72
N LEU A 63 10.28 9.26 -1.46
CA LEU A 63 9.01 9.48 -2.18
C LEU A 63 9.20 9.77 -3.66
N ALA A 64 10.34 10.36 -4.02
CA ALA A 64 10.63 10.74 -5.40
C ALA A 64 11.20 9.61 -6.25
N ARG A 65 11.83 8.58 -5.64
CA ARG A 65 12.56 7.57 -6.40
C ARG A 65 12.70 6.21 -5.72
N GLY A 66 12.26 6.07 -4.48
CA GLY A 66 12.34 4.82 -3.76
C GLY A 66 11.24 3.84 -4.14
N GLY A 67 11.06 2.85 -3.30
CA GLY A 67 10.00 1.85 -3.48
C GLY A 67 10.27 0.59 -2.69
N GLY A 68 9.68 -0.52 -3.13
CA GLY A 68 9.91 -1.82 -2.53
C GLY A 68 8.79 -2.81 -2.78
N GLU A 69 8.92 -3.97 -2.18
CA GLU A 69 7.93 -5.02 -2.23
C GLU A 69 7.28 -5.20 -0.86
N ILE A 70 5.96 -5.05 -0.81
CA ILE A 70 5.13 -5.40 0.35
C ILE A 70 4.45 -6.74 0.14
N ARG A 71 4.51 -7.61 1.16
CA ARG A 71 3.80 -8.90 1.22
C ARG A 71 2.96 -8.96 2.48
N PHE A 72 1.66 -9.13 2.33
CA PHE A 72 0.74 -9.37 3.45
C PHE A 72 0.68 -10.87 3.73
N ARG A 73 0.89 -11.26 4.97
CA ARG A 73 0.99 -12.67 5.39
C ARG A 73 -0.17 -13.08 6.30
N ARG A 74 -0.62 -12.15 7.14
CA ARG A 74 -1.67 -12.36 8.13
C ARG A 74 -2.47 -11.07 8.30
N PRO A 75 -3.72 -11.15 8.72
CA PRO A 75 -4.51 -9.95 8.98
C PRO A 75 -3.95 -9.13 10.15
N VAL A 76 -4.03 -7.82 10.03
CA VAL A 76 -4.00 -6.86 11.12
C VAL A 76 -5.46 -6.53 11.42
N PHE A 77 -5.84 -6.53 12.68
CA PHE A 77 -7.20 -6.20 13.09
C PHE A 77 -7.27 -4.79 13.68
N ASP A 78 -8.45 -4.21 13.63
CA ASP A 78 -8.72 -2.94 14.28
C ASP A 78 -8.34 -2.99 15.76
N HIS A 79 -7.65 -1.93 16.24
CA HIS A 79 -7.09 -1.82 17.59
C HIS A 79 -5.93 -2.78 17.95
N ASP A 80 -5.36 -3.52 17.00
CA ASP A 80 -4.09 -4.22 17.25
C ASP A 80 -2.97 -3.20 17.51
N VAL A 81 -2.14 -3.46 18.52
CA VAL A 81 -0.87 -2.72 18.67
C VAL A 81 0.11 -3.27 17.64
N LEU A 82 0.42 -2.45 16.65
CA LEU A 82 1.31 -2.79 15.54
C LEU A 82 2.66 -2.12 15.75
N ARG A 83 3.74 -2.90 15.64
CA ARG A 83 5.11 -2.41 15.64
C ARG A 83 5.71 -2.58 14.25
N CYS A 84 6.28 -1.52 13.72
CA CYS A 84 7.05 -1.50 12.47
C CYS A 84 8.53 -1.62 12.81
N VAL A 85 9.08 -2.83 12.68
CA VAL A 85 10.45 -3.19 13.08
C VAL A 85 11.35 -3.22 11.86
N PRO A 86 12.27 -2.23 11.69
CA PRO A 86 13.20 -2.20 10.56
C PRO A 86 14.42 -3.11 10.83
N VAL A 87 14.81 -3.86 9.80
CA VAL A 87 16.02 -4.68 9.78
C VAL A 87 16.81 -4.39 8.50
N VAL A 88 18.07 -4.01 8.63
CA VAL A 88 18.94 -3.75 7.46
C VAL A 88 19.22 -5.06 6.71
N ASP A 89 19.04 -5.07 5.41
CA ASP A 89 19.23 -6.20 4.49
C ASP A 89 20.04 -5.73 3.26
N GLY A 90 21.35 -5.64 3.42
CA GLY A 90 22.24 -5.08 2.40
C GLY A 90 21.92 -3.61 2.11
N ASP A 91 21.56 -3.29 0.86
CA ASP A 91 21.14 -1.95 0.44
C ASP A 91 19.63 -1.69 0.64
N ALA A 92 18.89 -2.71 1.09
CA ALA A 92 17.47 -2.61 1.42
C ALA A 92 17.25 -2.56 2.93
N VAL A 93 16.01 -2.26 3.31
CA VAL A 93 15.51 -2.37 4.68
C VAL A 93 14.24 -3.22 4.66
N LEU A 94 14.23 -4.27 5.47
CA LEU A 94 13.03 -5.04 5.75
C LEU A 94 12.29 -4.36 6.90
N VAL A 95 11.13 -3.78 6.66
CA VAL A 95 10.23 -3.35 7.73
C VAL A 95 9.23 -4.47 7.97
N GLN A 96 9.22 -5.01 9.18
CA GLN A 96 8.28 -6.05 9.59
C GLN A 96 7.16 -5.43 10.43
N ALA A 97 5.92 -5.62 10.01
CA ALA A 97 4.74 -5.26 10.80
C ALA A 97 4.41 -6.43 11.72
N VAL A 98 4.62 -6.27 13.03
CA VAL A 98 4.41 -7.30 14.03
C VAL A 98 3.43 -6.85 15.11
N THR A 99 2.73 -7.80 15.71
CA THR A 99 1.83 -7.61 16.84
C THR A 99 2.40 -8.32 18.09
N SER A 100 1.55 -8.92 18.91
CA SER A 100 1.99 -9.69 20.09
C SER A 100 2.82 -10.94 19.76
N GLU A 101 2.84 -11.38 18.50
CA GLU A 101 3.58 -12.54 18.00
C GLU A 101 4.68 -12.08 17.02
N PRO A 102 5.83 -11.57 17.52
CA PRO A 102 6.85 -10.96 16.67
C PRO A 102 7.51 -11.93 15.69
N GLU A 103 7.54 -13.23 15.99
CA GLU A 103 8.03 -14.28 15.09
C GLU A 103 7.09 -14.57 13.91
N GLN A 104 5.87 -14.00 13.94
CA GLN A 104 4.86 -14.17 12.93
C GLN A 104 4.43 -12.81 12.34
N PRO A 105 5.29 -12.16 11.55
CA PRO A 105 4.96 -10.82 11.01
C PRO A 105 3.67 -10.85 10.20
N ARG A 106 2.84 -9.83 10.38
CA ARG A 106 1.58 -9.62 9.63
C ARG A 106 1.86 -9.21 8.19
N ALA A 107 2.88 -8.37 8.01
CA ALA A 107 3.37 -7.96 6.70
C ALA A 107 4.88 -7.77 6.73
N ILE A 108 5.52 -7.87 5.57
CA ILE A 108 6.94 -7.58 5.37
C ILE A 108 7.06 -6.64 4.18
N PHE A 109 7.70 -5.51 4.39
CA PHE A 109 8.02 -4.55 3.33
C PHE A 109 9.54 -4.48 3.15
N ARG A 110 10.02 -4.95 1.99
CA ARG A 110 11.42 -4.82 1.59
C ARG A 110 11.58 -3.51 0.83
N ALA A 111 11.95 -2.46 1.54
CA ALA A 111 12.12 -1.11 1.00
C ALA A 111 13.51 -0.91 0.41
N VAL A 112 13.57 -0.18 -0.70
CA VAL A 112 14.80 0.25 -1.38
C VAL A 112 14.78 1.76 -1.58
N ARG A 113 15.97 2.39 -1.59
CA ARG A 113 16.09 3.84 -1.83
C ARG A 113 15.92 4.22 -3.30
N ASP A 114 16.16 3.28 -4.19
CA ASP A 114 15.99 3.46 -5.63
C ASP A 114 15.10 2.33 -6.16
N GLY A 115 13.90 2.70 -6.59
CA GLY A 115 12.91 1.78 -7.18
C GLY A 115 13.17 1.44 -8.63
N GLY A 116 14.14 2.11 -9.24
CA GLY A 116 14.48 1.96 -10.66
C GLY A 116 13.61 2.82 -11.58
N VAL A 117 13.83 2.66 -12.88
CA VAL A 117 13.13 3.42 -13.91
C VAL A 117 11.72 2.89 -14.18
N VAL A 118 10.86 3.74 -14.74
CA VAL A 118 9.54 3.33 -15.23
C VAL A 118 9.70 2.23 -16.28
N GLN A 119 9.03 1.10 -16.03
CA GLN A 119 8.93 0.01 -17.02
C GLN A 119 7.59 0.13 -17.75
N PRO A 120 7.50 -0.24 -19.03
CA PRO A 120 6.22 -0.27 -19.73
C PRO A 120 5.25 -1.25 -19.06
N LEU A 121 3.94 -0.99 -19.21
CA LEU A 121 2.93 -1.97 -18.83
C LEU A 121 3.12 -3.24 -19.67
N ARG A 122 3.05 -4.40 -19.03
CA ARG A 122 3.14 -5.70 -19.72
C ARG A 122 1.87 -5.97 -20.55
N ASP A 123 1.95 -6.90 -21.49
CA ASP A 123 0.79 -7.36 -22.25
C ASP A 123 -0.23 -8.05 -21.35
N GLY A 124 -1.52 -7.85 -21.65
CA GLY A 124 -2.62 -8.44 -20.90
C GLY A 124 -3.98 -7.81 -21.21
N GLU A 125 -4.94 -8.00 -20.31
CA GLU A 125 -6.27 -7.41 -20.40
C GLU A 125 -6.20 -5.95 -19.97
N VAL A 126 -6.31 -5.02 -20.92
CA VAL A 126 -6.32 -3.57 -20.64
C VAL A 126 -7.63 -3.20 -19.96
N LEU A 127 -7.54 -2.55 -18.80
CA LEU A 127 -8.70 -2.05 -18.08
C LEU A 127 -8.99 -0.59 -18.48
N PRO A 128 -10.24 -0.12 -18.30
CA PRO A 128 -10.56 1.30 -18.51
C PRO A 128 -9.68 2.20 -17.65
N SER A 129 -9.13 3.27 -18.24
CA SER A 129 -8.43 4.29 -17.45
C SER A 129 -9.41 4.99 -16.50
N LYS A 130 -8.90 5.43 -15.36
CA LYS A 130 -9.72 6.08 -14.34
C LYS A 130 -8.98 7.27 -13.73
N GLU A 131 -9.67 8.39 -13.62
CA GLU A 131 -9.16 9.59 -12.96
C GLU A 131 -9.57 9.65 -11.49
N PHE A 132 -8.67 10.20 -10.66
CA PHE A 132 -8.87 10.44 -9.25
C PHE A 132 -8.36 11.83 -8.87
N GLN A 133 -9.15 12.55 -8.10
CA GLN A 133 -8.68 13.78 -7.47
C GLN A 133 -7.85 13.40 -6.23
N LEU A 134 -6.64 13.91 -6.14
CA LEU A 134 -5.73 13.64 -5.02
C LEU A 134 -6.07 14.56 -3.83
N ILE A 135 -7.27 14.39 -3.31
CA ILE A 135 -7.87 15.11 -2.18
C ILE A 135 -8.58 14.10 -1.26
N ASP A 136 -9.03 14.55 -0.12
CA ASP A 136 -9.80 13.76 0.86
C ASP A 136 -9.14 12.38 1.13
N THR A 137 -9.81 11.29 0.79
CA THR A 137 -9.33 9.92 1.03
C THR A 137 -8.02 9.57 0.31
N PHE A 138 -7.66 10.30 -0.74
CA PHE A 138 -6.45 10.09 -1.56
C PHE A 138 -5.46 11.25 -1.44
N SER A 139 -5.17 11.69 -0.22
CA SER A 139 -4.44 12.92 0.05
C SER A 139 -3.22 12.75 0.98
N CYS A 140 -2.71 13.87 1.48
CA CYS A 140 -1.62 13.94 2.45
C CYS A 140 -2.00 13.42 3.83
N ASP A 141 -3.28 13.46 4.17
CA ASP A 141 -3.81 13.11 5.50
C ASP A 141 -4.11 11.61 5.67
N TYR A 142 -3.78 10.77 4.68
CA TYR A 142 -4.05 9.33 4.76
C TYR A 142 -3.47 8.71 6.04
N GLY A 143 -2.21 9.02 6.37
CA GLY A 143 -1.54 8.53 7.58
C GLY A 143 -2.20 9.06 8.86
N SER A 144 -2.46 10.37 8.94
CA SER A 144 -3.02 11.00 10.14
C SER A 144 -4.46 10.53 10.42
N ARG A 145 -5.27 10.29 9.39
CA ARG A 145 -6.61 9.68 9.56
C ARG A 145 -6.52 8.25 10.10
N ALA A 146 -5.43 7.55 9.82
CA ALA A 146 -5.13 6.23 10.35
C ALA A 146 -4.40 6.26 11.71
N GLY A 147 -4.27 7.45 12.34
CA GLY A 147 -3.66 7.63 13.65
C GLY A 147 -2.16 7.88 13.66
N ASP A 148 -1.50 7.99 12.50
CA ASP A 148 -0.08 8.35 12.39
C ASP A 148 0.11 9.84 12.75
N ASP A 149 1.11 10.14 13.55
CA ASP A 149 1.43 11.50 14.02
C ASP A 149 2.41 12.26 13.11
N LEU A 150 2.79 11.66 11.97
CA LEU A 150 3.77 12.26 11.04
C LEU A 150 3.15 13.39 10.22
N SER A 151 3.52 14.64 10.52
CA SER A 151 3.05 15.83 9.79
C SER A 151 3.71 16.03 8.41
N PHE A 152 4.72 15.25 8.08
CA PHE A 152 5.59 15.41 6.90
C PHE A 152 4.83 15.68 5.59
N PHE A 153 3.76 14.94 5.33
CA PHE A 153 2.99 15.05 4.10
C PHE A 153 2.14 16.32 4.07
N ALA A 154 1.47 16.62 5.19
CA ALA A 154 0.65 17.82 5.32
C ALA A 154 1.50 19.10 5.22
N ASP A 155 2.66 19.14 5.90
CA ASP A 155 3.58 20.27 5.90
C ASP A 155 4.11 20.61 4.49
N ARG A 156 4.18 19.62 3.60
CA ARG A 156 4.70 19.75 2.23
C ARG A 156 3.64 19.75 1.15
N GLY A 157 2.39 19.49 1.50
CA GLY A 157 1.30 19.33 0.52
C GLY A 157 1.54 18.17 -0.45
N LEU A 158 2.19 17.08 0.02
CA LEU A 158 2.50 15.90 -0.78
C LEU A 158 1.54 14.76 -0.48
N VAL A 159 1.18 14.02 -1.51
CA VAL A 159 0.33 12.83 -1.38
C VAL A 159 1.09 11.73 -0.64
N HIS A 160 0.41 11.07 0.30
CA HIS A 160 0.96 9.95 1.05
C HIS A 160 1.18 8.72 0.15
N PRO A 161 2.31 7.98 0.24
CA PRO A 161 2.64 6.87 -0.68
C PRO A 161 1.66 5.70 -0.62
N ALA A 162 0.91 5.52 0.47
CA ALA A 162 -0.14 4.51 0.56
C ALA A 162 -1.33 4.78 -0.36
N VAL A 163 -1.47 6.00 -0.88
CA VAL A 163 -2.49 6.34 -1.88
C VAL A 163 -2.29 5.51 -3.15
N TRP A 164 -1.07 5.24 -3.57
CA TRP A 164 -0.82 4.49 -4.81
C TRP A 164 -1.42 3.08 -4.79
N PRO A 165 -1.13 2.22 -3.81
CA PRO A 165 -1.81 0.93 -3.73
C PRO A 165 -3.30 1.05 -3.35
N ALA A 166 -3.76 2.15 -2.70
CA ALA A 166 -5.19 2.37 -2.47
C ALA A 166 -5.94 2.64 -3.79
N LEU A 167 -5.34 3.39 -4.72
CA LEU A 167 -5.88 3.58 -6.07
C LEU A 167 -5.88 2.27 -6.87
N ALA A 168 -4.82 1.45 -6.76
CA ALA A 168 -4.81 0.12 -7.37
C ALA A 168 -5.90 -0.80 -6.79
N ASN A 169 -6.16 -0.73 -5.49
CA ASN A 169 -7.29 -1.40 -4.84
C ASN A 169 -8.64 -0.95 -5.40
N ASP A 170 -8.79 0.34 -5.73
CA ASP A 170 -10.01 0.86 -6.34
C ASP A 170 -10.23 0.27 -7.75
N ILE A 171 -9.16 0.11 -8.54
CA ILE A 171 -9.22 -0.59 -9.84
C ILE A 171 -9.63 -2.06 -9.64
N VAL A 172 -9.01 -2.77 -8.68
CA VAL A 172 -9.39 -4.17 -8.37
C VAL A 172 -10.87 -4.26 -8.01
N TYR A 173 -11.35 -3.40 -7.12
CA TYR A 173 -12.73 -3.37 -6.67
C TYR A 173 -13.73 -3.16 -7.82
N ASN A 174 -13.45 -2.22 -8.72
CA ASN A 174 -14.40 -1.82 -9.76
C ASN A 174 -14.39 -2.74 -10.98
N TYR A 175 -13.25 -3.36 -11.31
CA TYR A 175 -13.10 -4.04 -12.60
C TYR A 175 -12.68 -5.51 -12.52
N VAL A 176 -12.18 -5.98 -11.37
CA VAL A 176 -11.51 -7.29 -11.30
C VAL A 176 -12.12 -8.22 -10.26
N ALA A 177 -12.43 -7.70 -9.06
CA ALA A 177 -12.91 -8.51 -7.94
C ALA A 177 -14.38 -8.93 -8.11
N ARG A 178 -14.70 -10.10 -7.57
CA ARG A 178 -16.06 -10.67 -7.49
C ARG A 178 -16.44 -10.91 -6.03
N GLY A 179 -16.94 -9.86 -5.37
CA GLY A 179 -17.28 -9.93 -3.93
C GLY A 179 -16.11 -9.53 -3.04
N SER A 180 -15.95 -10.21 -1.90
CA SER A 180 -14.83 -9.96 -0.98
C SER A 180 -13.51 -10.37 -1.63
N TRP A 181 -12.49 -9.54 -1.44
CA TRP A 181 -11.16 -9.73 -2.03
C TRP A 181 -10.06 -9.34 -1.05
N VAL A 182 -8.84 -9.79 -1.28
CA VAL A 182 -7.71 -9.58 -0.37
C VAL A 182 -6.48 -9.11 -1.14
N HIS A 183 -5.94 -7.95 -0.77
CA HIS A 183 -4.63 -7.49 -1.25
C HIS A 183 -3.53 -8.39 -0.67
N MET A 184 -2.75 -9.03 -1.53
CA MET A 184 -1.73 -10.01 -1.14
C MET A 184 -0.32 -9.46 -1.19
N ARG A 185 -0.01 -8.65 -2.23
CA ARG A 185 1.34 -8.18 -2.51
C ARG A 185 1.31 -6.98 -3.45
N SER A 186 2.26 -6.06 -3.28
CA SER A 186 2.61 -5.08 -4.31
C SER A 186 4.11 -4.86 -4.39
N ILE A 187 4.61 -4.71 -5.61
CA ILE A 187 5.87 -4.02 -5.85
C ILE A 187 5.50 -2.59 -6.21
N ILE A 188 5.96 -1.63 -5.44
CA ILE A 188 5.66 -0.20 -5.60
C ILE A 188 6.97 0.51 -5.94
N ARG A 189 6.97 1.32 -6.99
CA ARG A 189 8.11 2.16 -7.39
C ARG A 189 7.64 3.59 -7.48
N HIS A 190 8.32 4.47 -6.79
CA HIS A 190 8.11 5.89 -6.89
C HIS A 190 9.02 6.46 -7.98
N HIS A 191 8.51 7.40 -8.77
CA HIS A 191 9.24 8.05 -9.87
C HIS A 191 9.20 9.57 -9.75
N ALA A 192 8.25 10.11 -8.98
CA ALA A 192 8.17 11.51 -8.58
C ALA A 192 7.25 11.66 -7.37
N THR A 193 7.33 12.78 -6.68
CA THR A 193 6.30 13.21 -5.72
C THR A 193 5.07 13.73 -6.46
N ALA A 194 3.91 13.70 -5.81
CA ALA A 194 2.69 14.30 -6.35
C ALA A 194 2.11 15.30 -5.34
N PRO A 195 1.68 16.48 -5.79
CA PRO A 195 1.05 17.45 -4.91
C PRO A 195 -0.42 17.10 -4.65
N VAL A 196 -0.89 17.46 -3.46
CA VAL A 196 -2.32 17.43 -3.12
C VAL A 196 -3.09 18.34 -4.07
N GLY A 197 -4.30 17.92 -4.46
CA GLY A 197 -5.16 18.65 -5.38
C GLY A 197 -4.91 18.36 -6.87
N ALA A 198 -3.85 17.62 -7.21
CA ALA A 198 -3.64 17.16 -8.58
C ALA A 198 -4.65 16.08 -8.98
N THR A 199 -4.79 15.85 -10.28
CA THR A 199 -5.53 14.71 -10.83
C THR A 199 -4.54 13.60 -11.17
N ALA A 200 -4.79 12.40 -10.66
CA ALA A 200 -4.09 11.19 -11.06
C ALA A 200 -4.93 10.40 -12.06
N GLU A 201 -4.33 10.04 -13.19
CA GLU A 201 -4.90 9.11 -14.16
C GLU A 201 -4.24 7.73 -13.98
N LEU A 202 -5.04 6.66 -13.86
CA LEU A 202 -4.56 5.30 -13.74
C LEU A 202 -4.69 4.55 -15.05
N HIS A 203 -3.57 4.02 -15.53
CA HIS A 203 -3.52 3.04 -16.62
C HIS A 203 -3.19 1.68 -16.03
N SER A 204 -4.01 0.68 -16.29
CA SER A 204 -3.86 -0.63 -15.68
C SER A 204 -4.15 -1.78 -16.63
N VAL A 205 -3.43 -2.88 -16.43
CA VAL A 205 -3.51 -4.11 -17.22
C VAL A 205 -3.54 -5.30 -16.28
N VAL A 206 -4.51 -6.22 -16.45
CA VAL A 206 -4.45 -7.53 -15.77
C VAL A 206 -3.50 -8.42 -16.58
N VAL A 207 -2.31 -8.63 -16.07
CA VAL A 207 -1.25 -9.40 -16.74
C VAL A 207 -1.33 -10.89 -16.48
N LYS A 208 -2.02 -11.31 -15.41
CA LYS A 208 -2.15 -12.72 -15.06
C LYS A 208 -3.35 -12.97 -14.17
N ARG A 209 -4.04 -14.12 -14.42
CA ARG A 209 -5.00 -14.74 -13.49
C ARG A 209 -4.57 -16.17 -13.22
N PHE A 210 -4.76 -16.66 -12.00
CA PHE A 210 -4.44 -18.03 -11.60
C PHE A 210 -5.15 -18.43 -10.31
N GLU A 211 -5.27 -19.73 -10.09
CA GLU A 211 -5.87 -20.30 -8.87
C GLU A 211 -4.79 -20.56 -7.82
N SER A 212 -4.97 -20.01 -6.62
CA SER A 212 -4.17 -20.33 -5.44
C SER A 212 -4.88 -19.81 -4.19
N HIS A 213 -5.59 -20.73 -3.48
CA HIS A 213 -6.44 -20.38 -2.33
C HIS A 213 -7.48 -19.28 -2.70
N GLY A 214 -8.16 -19.48 -3.83
CA GLY A 214 -9.04 -18.57 -4.52
C GLY A 214 -8.44 -18.04 -5.82
N GLU A 215 -9.29 -17.39 -6.64
CA GLU A 215 -8.84 -16.76 -7.88
C GLU A 215 -7.96 -15.56 -7.57
N ARG A 216 -6.76 -15.49 -8.17
CA ARG A 216 -5.83 -14.36 -8.07
C ARG A 216 -5.68 -13.63 -9.37
N ALA A 217 -5.48 -12.32 -9.26
CA ALA A 217 -5.09 -11.47 -10.37
C ALA A 217 -3.81 -10.70 -10.03
N VAL A 218 -2.96 -10.51 -11.03
CA VAL A 218 -1.80 -9.62 -10.98
C VAL A 218 -2.02 -8.51 -11.98
N LEU A 219 -1.92 -7.27 -11.52
CA LEU A 219 -2.11 -6.08 -12.32
C LEU A 219 -0.80 -5.29 -12.41
N ASP A 220 -0.49 -4.75 -13.58
CA ASP A 220 0.41 -3.62 -13.71
C ASP A 220 -0.42 -2.34 -13.67
N VAL A 221 0.05 -1.35 -12.91
CA VAL A 221 -0.62 -0.06 -12.76
C VAL A 221 0.39 1.07 -12.89
N HIS A 222 0.13 2.04 -13.75
CA HIS A 222 0.79 3.33 -13.79
C HIS A 222 -0.12 4.40 -13.20
N VAL A 223 0.42 5.19 -12.29
CA VAL A 223 -0.22 6.40 -11.76
C VAL A 223 0.42 7.59 -12.46
N VAL A 224 -0.36 8.31 -13.25
CA VAL A 224 0.10 9.44 -14.05
C VAL A 224 -0.45 10.74 -13.46
N VAL A 225 0.43 11.69 -13.19
CA VAL A 225 0.08 13.06 -12.75
C VAL A 225 0.82 14.04 -13.64
N ASN A 226 0.13 15.03 -14.20
CA ASN A 226 0.71 16.03 -15.10
C ASN A 226 1.52 15.39 -16.26
N ASN A 227 0.99 14.36 -16.89
CA ASN A 227 1.61 13.58 -17.98
C ASN A 227 2.92 12.86 -17.58
N GLN A 228 3.20 12.70 -16.30
CA GLN A 228 4.35 11.97 -15.79
C GLN A 228 3.90 10.77 -14.96
N VAL A 229 4.50 9.61 -15.18
CA VAL A 229 4.31 8.47 -14.26
C VAL A 229 5.00 8.81 -12.94
N VAL A 230 4.21 9.01 -11.88
CA VAL A 230 4.71 9.32 -10.52
C VAL A 230 4.91 8.06 -9.69
N ALA A 231 4.14 7.01 -9.99
CA ALA A 231 4.34 5.69 -9.38
C ALA A 231 3.96 4.58 -10.36
N SER A 232 4.62 3.43 -10.24
CA SER A 232 4.23 2.20 -10.92
C SER A 232 4.13 1.05 -9.93
N LEU A 233 3.14 0.16 -10.15
CA LEU A 233 2.90 -0.97 -9.28
C LEU A 233 2.75 -2.26 -10.08
N GLU A 234 3.29 -3.35 -9.52
CA GLU A 234 2.77 -4.69 -9.76
C GLU A 234 1.92 -5.05 -8.54
N HIS A 235 0.63 -5.28 -8.74
CA HIS A 235 -0.35 -5.43 -7.66
C HIS A 235 -1.04 -6.79 -7.75
N GLU A 236 -0.93 -7.61 -6.69
CA GLU A 236 -1.53 -8.95 -6.63
C GLU A 236 -2.64 -8.98 -5.57
N ALA A 237 -3.80 -9.50 -5.96
CA ALA A 237 -4.93 -9.71 -5.06
C ALA A 237 -5.59 -11.08 -5.28
N ILE A 238 -6.17 -11.66 -4.21
CA ILE A 238 -7.22 -12.68 -4.32
C ILE A 238 -8.49 -11.93 -4.68
N VAL A 239 -9.05 -12.18 -5.86
CA VAL A 239 -10.16 -11.41 -6.43
C VAL A 239 -11.51 -12.16 -6.33
N ALA A 240 -11.47 -13.43 -5.96
CA ALA A 240 -12.60 -14.22 -5.50
C ALA A 240 -12.10 -15.17 -4.41
N LEU A 241 -12.71 -15.08 -3.23
CA LEU A 241 -12.45 -16.02 -2.14
C LEU A 241 -13.11 -17.37 -2.47
N PRO A 242 -12.55 -18.51 -1.96
CA PRO A 242 -13.10 -19.83 -2.19
C PRO A 242 -14.49 -20.02 -1.58
#